data_eb44b6f46bd858255ac92d2337f199f0
#
_entry.id   eb44b6f46bd858255ac92d2337f199f0
#
_cell.length_a   1.000
_cell.length_b   1.000
_cell.length_c   1.000
_cell.angle_alpha   90.00
_cell.angle_beta   90.00
_cell.angle_gamma   90.00
#
_symmetry.space_group_name_H-M   'P 1'
#
loop_
_entity.id
_entity.type
_entity.pdbx_description
1 polymer ?
#
loop_
_entity_poly.entity_id
_entity_poly.type
_entity_poly.pdbx_seq_one_letter_code
_entity_poly.pdbx_strand_id
1 'polypeptide(L)'
;MARALERLGCKTVLSLLWHLPYSAQKRHFVSSLNQAIPGELITFQAEVLQHFPAMERFKTASRRPYRVAVGDHSRFLDLVFFNAIPSYIEKNLPVGETRVISGKFENYQGKFQMTHPDHIGSLETLKDWQGVEPIYALTQGISQKQLRKMILLALEKVQPLPEW
;
A
#
# COMPACT_ATOMS: atom_id res chain seq x y z
N MET A 1 18.31 -2.97 -10.37
CA MET A 1 18.31 -2.76 -8.90
C MET A 1 19.66 -2.28 -8.38
N ALA A 2 20.80 -2.94 -8.64
CA ALA A 2 22.12 -2.49 -8.20
C ALA A 2 22.44 -1.02 -8.57
N ARG A 3 22.25 -0.62 -9.82
CA ARG A 3 22.42 0.79 -10.26
C ARG A 3 21.56 1.81 -9.51
N ALA A 4 20.38 1.40 -9.00
CA ALA A 4 19.54 2.29 -8.21
C ALA A 4 20.11 2.49 -6.80
N LEU A 5 20.64 1.44 -6.18
CA LEU A 5 21.34 1.53 -4.89
C LEU A 5 22.61 2.36 -4.98
N GLU A 6 23.40 2.21 -6.05
CA GLU A 6 24.57 3.03 -6.29
C GLU A 6 24.23 4.53 -6.38
N ARG A 7 23.14 4.87 -7.04
CA ARG A 7 22.63 6.27 -7.11
C ARG A 7 22.19 6.83 -5.76
N LEU A 8 21.73 5.95 -4.83
CA LEU A 8 21.44 6.31 -3.44
C LEU A 8 22.70 6.41 -2.56
N GLY A 9 23.89 6.11 -3.12
CA GLY A 9 25.14 6.03 -2.36
C GLY A 9 25.33 4.71 -1.60
N CYS A 10 24.39 3.76 -1.76
CA CYS A 10 24.39 2.48 -1.06
C CYS A 10 25.21 1.43 -1.85
N LYS A 11 26.53 1.47 -1.73
CA LYS A 11 27.45 0.54 -2.40
C LYS A 11 27.76 -0.71 -1.57
N THR A 12 27.55 -0.67 -0.27
CA THR A 12 27.82 -1.75 0.69
C THR A 12 26.62 -1.98 1.58
N VAL A 13 26.60 -3.12 2.29
CA VAL A 13 25.57 -3.40 3.31
C VAL A 13 25.56 -2.31 4.39
N LEU A 14 26.74 -1.87 4.83
CA LEU A 14 26.87 -0.81 5.82
C LEU A 14 26.26 0.51 5.32
N SER A 15 26.58 0.94 4.08
CA SER A 15 26.00 2.16 3.53
C SER A 15 24.48 2.06 3.32
N LEU A 16 23.93 0.88 3.08
CA LEU A 16 22.49 0.63 3.03
C LEU A 16 21.85 0.78 4.43
N LEU A 17 22.50 0.29 5.48
CA LEU A 17 22.03 0.43 6.86
C LEU A 17 22.10 1.87 7.36
N TRP A 18 23.08 2.64 6.88
CA TRP A 18 23.19 4.08 7.15
C TRP A 18 22.25 4.96 6.30
N HIS A 19 21.52 4.36 5.36
CA HIS A 19 20.48 5.08 4.65
C HIS A 19 19.23 5.22 5.53
N LEU A 20 19.29 6.19 6.46
CA LEU A 20 18.27 6.39 7.47
C LEU A 20 16.97 6.94 6.86
N PRO A 21 15.79 6.61 7.43
CA PRO A 21 14.55 7.23 7.01
C PRO A 21 14.55 8.73 7.36
N TYR A 22 14.03 9.56 6.46
CA TYR A 22 13.89 10.99 6.71
C TYR A 22 12.55 11.35 7.36
N SER A 23 11.59 10.42 7.35
CA SER A 23 10.26 10.58 7.93
C SER A 23 9.69 9.23 8.33
N ALA A 24 8.60 9.26 9.08
CA ALA A 24 7.84 8.09 9.45
C ALA A 24 6.35 8.35 9.23
N GLN A 25 5.65 7.35 8.70
CA GLN A 25 4.23 7.41 8.40
C GLN A 25 3.48 6.44 9.31
N LYS A 26 2.51 6.97 10.06
CA LYS A 26 1.67 6.14 10.93
C LYS A 26 0.46 5.66 10.14
N ARG A 27 0.23 4.35 10.17
CA ARG A 27 -0.99 3.74 9.64
C ARG A 27 -1.93 3.43 10.80
N HIS A 28 -3.14 3.97 10.75
CA HIS A 28 -4.16 3.73 11.75
C HIS A 28 -4.96 2.49 11.38
N PHE A 29 -4.96 1.49 12.26
CA PHE A 29 -5.94 0.42 12.14
C PHE A 29 -7.29 0.94 12.60
N VAL A 30 -8.30 0.79 11.74
CA VAL A 30 -9.69 1.10 12.07
C VAL A 30 -10.51 -0.18 12.04
N SER A 31 -11.23 -0.45 13.13
CA SER A 31 -12.12 -1.61 13.23
C SER A 31 -13.42 -1.40 12.46
N SER A 32 -13.75 -0.14 12.15
CA SER A 32 -14.90 0.25 11.34
C SER A 32 -14.58 1.45 10.47
N LEU A 33 -15.03 1.43 9.22
CA LEU A 33 -14.87 2.55 8.27
C LEU A 33 -15.56 3.84 8.73
N ASN A 34 -16.50 3.77 9.67
CA ASN A 34 -17.08 4.96 10.28
C ASN A 34 -16.11 5.76 11.14
N GLN A 35 -15.02 5.12 11.62
CA GLN A 35 -13.96 5.77 12.41
C GLN A 35 -12.90 6.41 11.52
N ALA A 36 -12.93 6.13 10.21
CA ALA A 36 -11.94 6.62 9.27
C ALA A 36 -12.10 8.13 9.01
N ILE A 37 -11.00 8.86 9.10
CA ILE A 37 -10.95 10.30 8.84
C ILE A 37 -10.36 10.53 7.44
N PRO A 38 -11.04 11.28 6.55
CA PRO A 38 -10.51 11.60 5.23
C PRO A 38 -9.14 12.30 5.31
N GLY A 39 -8.21 11.83 4.48
CA GLY A 39 -6.83 12.29 4.45
C GLY A 39 -5.84 11.41 5.20
N GLU A 40 -6.31 10.54 6.09
CA GLU A 40 -5.46 9.64 6.86
C GLU A 40 -5.11 8.36 6.08
N LEU A 41 -3.99 7.77 6.48
CA LEU A 41 -3.61 6.41 6.07
C LEU A 41 -4.20 5.41 7.05
N ILE A 42 -5.13 4.62 6.54
CA ILE A 42 -5.82 3.61 7.34
C ILE A 42 -5.50 2.20 6.85
N THR A 43 -5.62 1.25 7.77
CA THR A 43 -5.68 -0.18 7.50
C THR A 43 -6.99 -0.70 8.08
N PHE A 44 -7.75 -1.42 7.29
CA PHE A 44 -9.07 -1.93 7.69
C PHE A 44 -9.35 -3.28 7.04
N GLN A 45 -10.36 -3.96 7.55
CA GLN A 45 -10.89 -5.18 6.97
C GLN A 45 -12.22 -4.87 6.27
N ALA A 46 -12.39 -5.39 5.07
CA ALA A 46 -13.65 -5.24 4.35
C ALA A 46 -13.90 -6.44 3.43
N GLU A 47 -15.18 -6.73 3.25
CA GLU A 47 -15.64 -7.68 2.26
C GLU A 47 -15.64 -7.04 0.87
N VAL A 48 -15.17 -7.78 -0.12
CA VAL A 48 -15.21 -7.39 -1.53
C VAL A 48 -16.62 -7.66 -2.07
N LEU A 49 -17.33 -6.60 -2.43
CA LEU A 49 -18.74 -6.69 -2.81
C LEU A 49 -18.91 -6.84 -4.32
N GLN A 50 -18.28 -5.97 -5.09
CA GLN A 50 -18.49 -5.93 -6.54
C GLN A 50 -17.34 -5.24 -7.27
N HIS A 51 -17.06 -5.73 -8.48
CA HIS A 51 -16.14 -5.10 -9.42
C HIS A 51 -16.90 -4.27 -10.45
N PHE A 52 -16.35 -3.12 -10.80
CA PHE A 52 -16.80 -2.24 -11.86
C PHE A 52 -15.66 -2.05 -12.86
N PRO A 53 -15.53 -2.91 -13.89
CA PRO A 53 -14.48 -2.79 -14.87
C PRO A 53 -14.53 -1.44 -15.60
N ALA A 54 -13.37 -0.96 -16.03
CA ALA A 54 -13.29 0.20 -16.91
C ALA A 54 -14.02 -0.12 -18.23
N MET A 55 -15.15 0.54 -18.49
CA MET A 55 -15.83 0.36 -19.78
C MET A 55 -15.02 1.07 -20.87
N GLU A 56 -14.50 0.30 -21.83
CA GLU A 56 -14.02 0.80 -23.10
C GLU A 56 -15.20 1.22 -23.97
N ARG A 57 -15.85 2.33 -23.64
CA ARG A 57 -16.82 2.97 -24.54
C ARG A 57 -16.19 4.22 -25.13
N PHE A 58 -15.90 4.12 -26.45
CA PHE A 58 -15.45 5.17 -27.36
C PHE A 58 -13.98 5.65 -27.19
N LYS A 59 -13.34 5.79 -28.35
CA LYS A 59 -11.95 6.25 -28.59
C LYS A 59 -11.66 7.69 -28.14
N THR A 60 -12.47 8.30 -27.31
CA THR A 60 -12.32 9.68 -26.82
C THR A 60 -12.23 9.73 -25.30
N ALA A 61 -11.00 9.87 -24.85
CA ALA A 61 -10.48 10.73 -23.75
C ALA A 61 -11.00 10.60 -22.33
N SER A 62 -11.74 9.59 -21.88
CA SER A 62 -11.97 9.42 -20.46
C SER A 62 -12.03 7.93 -20.10
N ARG A 63 -10.85 7.33 -19.90
CA ARG A 63 -10.77 5.98 -19.32
C ARG A 63 -11.32 6.07 -17.89
N ARG A 64 -12.56 5.61 -17.70
CA ARG A 64 -13.08 5.44 -16.34
C ARG A 64 -12.17 4.47 -15.59
N PRO A 65 -11.74 4.79 -14.35
CA PRO A 65 -10.91 3.88 -13.60
C PRO A 65 -11.67 2.59 -13.29
N TYR A 66 -10.92 1.49 -13.12
CA TYR A 66 -11.45 0.26 -12.56
C TYR A 66 -11.80 0.52 -11.10
N ARG A 67 -13.00 0.15 -10.66
CA ARG A 67 -13.43 0.32 -9.27
C ARG A 67 -13.83 -1.02 -8.66
N VAL A 68 -13.56 -1.17 -7.39
CA VAL A 68 -14.01 -2.30 -6.59
C VAL A 68 -14.73 -1.75 -5.36
N ALA A 69 -16.01 -2.08 -5.22
CA ALA A 69 -16.76 -1.75 -4.01
C ALA A 69 -16.39 -2.73 -2.91
N VAL A 70 -16.03 -2.20 -1.75
CA VAL A 70 -15.76 -2.96 -0.52
C VAL A 70 -16.57 -2.37 0.63
N GLY A 71 -16.86 -3.16 1.66
CA GLY A 71 -17.61 -2.71 2.82
C GLY A 71 -17.32 -3.49 4.09
N ASP A 72 -17.56 -2.86 5.24
CA ASP A 72 -17.36 -3.43 6.58
C ASP A 72 -18.67 -3.49 7.41
N HIS A 73 -19.84 -3.64 6.78
CA HIS A 73 -21.17 -3.54 7.39
C HIS A 73 -21.58 -2.13 7.87
N SER A 74 -20.63 -1.23 8.11
CA SER A 74 -20.93 0.14 8.57
C SER A 74 -20.94 1.14 7.41
N ARG A 75 -20.09 0.95 6.42
CA ARG A 75 -19.92 1.86 5.30
C ARG A 75 -19.36 1.15 4.08
N PHE A 76 -19.64 1.73 2.91
CA PHE A 76 -19.05 1.31 1.64
C PHE A 76 -17.91 2.25 1.24
N LEU A 77 -16.92 1.69 0.54
CA LEU A 77 -15.76 2.38 0.03
C LEU A 77 -15.45 1.89 -1.38
N ASP A 78 -15.15 2.80 -2.29
CA ASP A 78 -14.67 2.47 -3.63
C ASP A 78 -13.12 2.42 -3.64
N LEU A 79 -12.56 1.26 -3.98
CA LEU A 79 -11.15 1.15 -4.35
C LEU A 79 -11.01 1.55 -5.82
N VAL A 80 -10.17 2.54 -6.11
CA VAL A 80 -10.05 3.12 -7.45
C VAL A 80 -8.67 2.81 -8.04
N PHE A 81 -8.65 2.20 -9.23
CA PHE A 81 -7.42 1.81 -9.92
C PHE A 81 -7.37 2.42 -11.32
N PHE A 82 -6.39 3.29 -11.55
CA PHE A 82 -6.06 3.79 -12.88
C PHE A 82 -5.09 2.83 -13.56
N ASN A 83 -5.22 2.62 -14.87
CA ASN A 83 -4.38 1.70 -15.65
C ASN A 83 -4.31 0.28 -15.06
N ALA A 84 -5.45 -0.21 -14.60
CA ALA A 84 -5.59 -1.50 -13.94
C ALA A 84 -5.40 -2.67 -14.90
N ILE A 85 -4.80 -3.74 -14.41
CA ILE A 85 -4.84 -5.07 -15.05
C ILE A 85 -5.98 -5.84 -14.38
N PRO A 86 -7.14 -6.07 -15.05
CA PRO A 86 -8.32 -6.66 -14.42
C PRO A 86 -8.03 -8.00 -13.72
N SER A 87 -7.36 -8.92 -14.40
CA SER A 87 -7.03 -10.23 -13.85
C SER A 87 -6.18 -10.18 -12.56
N TYR A 88 -5.32 -9.18 -12.43
CA TYR A 88 -4.54 -8.97 -11.21
C TYR A 88 -5.42 -8.49 -10.06
N ILE A 89 -6.35 -7.57 -10.34
CA ILE A 89 -7.27 -7.03 -9.32
C ILE A 89 -8.24 -8.11 -8.85
N GLU A 90 -8.85 -8.84 -9.78
CA GLU A 90 -9.79 -9.92 -9.48
C GLU A 90 -9.15 -11.04 -8.63
N LYS A 91 -7.89 -11.38 -8.93
CA LYS A 91 -7.13 -12.35 -8.14
C LYS A 91 -6.87 -11.89 -6.70
N ASN A 92 -6.59 -10.61 -6.49
CA ASN A 92 -6.25 -10.07 -5.17
C ASN A 92 -7.49 -9.66 -4.36
N LEU A 93 -8.59 -9.36 -5.04
CA LEU A 93 -9.87 -8.91 -4.47
C LEU A 93 -11.03 -9.78 -4.98
N PRO A 94 -11.07 -11.09 -4.70
CA PRO A 94 -12.19 -11.93 -5.10
C PRO A 94 -13.47 -11.52 -4.38
N VAL A 95 -14.59 -11.49 -5.12
CA VAL A 95 -15.90 -11.10 -4.58
C VAL A 95 -16.36 -12.09 -3.51
N GLY A 96 -16.92 -11.58 -2.42
CA GLY A 96 -17.38 -12.34 -1.25
C GLY A 96 -16.29 -12.69 -0.25
N GLU A 97 -15.02 -12.34 -0.52
CA GLU A 97 -13.94 -12.56 0.43
C GLU A 97 -13.61 -11.31 1.23
N THR A 98 -13.26 -11.51 2.51
CA THR A 98 -12.73 -10.44 3.36
C THR A 98 -11.25 -10.26 3.11
N ARG A 99 -10.87 -9.01 2.87
CA ARG A 99 -9.47 -8.59 2.65
C ARG A 99 -9.05 -7.52 3.64
N VAL A 100 -7.76 -7.51 3.95
CA VAL A 100 -7.12 -6.39 4.65
C VAL A 100 -6.62 -5.42 3.59
N ILE A 101 -7.03 -4.18 3.72
CA ILE A 101 -6.74 -3.12 2.76
C ILE A 101 -6.10 -1.96 3.51
N SER A 102 -5.03 -1.41 2.96
CA SER A 102 -4.35 -0.26 3.54
C SER A 102 -4.02 0.78 2.49
N GLY A 103 -4.28 2.03 2.81
CA GLY A 103 -4.02 3.16 1.93
C GLY A 103 -4.63 4.47 2.45
N LYS A 104 -4.57 5.50 1.64
CA LYS A 104 -5.12 6.81 1.98
C LYS A 104 -6.64 6.82 1.80
N PHE A 105 -7.34 7.11 2.89
CA PHE A 105 -8.80 7.26 2.88
C PHE A 105 -9.16 8.66 2.39
N GLU A 106 -9.98 8.75 1.36
CA GLU A 106 -10.31 10.01 0.70
C GLU A 106 -11.83 10.20 0.60
N ASN A 107 -12.26 11.45 0.63
CA ASN A 107 -13.63 11.84 0.26
C ASN A 107 -13.55 12.63 -1.05
N TYR A 108 -14.06 12.07 -2.11
CA TYR A 108 -14.11 12.71 -3.43
C TYR A 108 -15.57 12.90 -3.86
N GLN A 109 -16.00 14.15 -3.98
CA GLN A 109 -17.37 14.52 -4.37
C GLN A 109 -18.46 13.82 -3.51
N GLY A 110 -18.23 13.72 -2.21
CA GLY A 110 -19.16 13.08 -1.28
C GLY A 110 -19.14 11.55 -1.24
N LYS A 111 -18.25 10.92 -2.03
CA LYS A 111 -18.03 9.48 -2.02
C LYS A 111 -16.70 9.15 -1.35
N PHE A 112 -16.74 8.13 -0.49
CA PHE A 112 -15.53 7.61 0.11
C PHE A 112 -14.81 6.69 -0.85
N GLN A 113 -13.53 6.95 -1.03
CA GLN A 113 -12.68 6.17 -1.93
C GLN A 113 -11.27 6.00 -1.39
N MET A 114 -10.57 5.04 -1.93
CA MET A 114 -9.14 4.84 -1.75
C MET A 114 -8.50 4.61 -3.11
N THR A 115 -7.68 5.56 -3.53
CA THR A 115 -7.02 5.50 -4.83
C THR A 115 -5.71 4.74 -4.71
N HIS A 116 -5.56 3.69 -5.51
CA HIS A 116 -4.38 2.82 -5.51
C HIS A 116 -3.96 2.39 -4.08
N PRO A 117 -4.74 1.50 -3.41
CA PRO A 117 -4.34 0.99 -2.10
C PRO A 117 -2.88 0.55 -2.08
N ASP A 118 -2.14 0.93 -1.04
CA ASP A 118 -0.72 0.57 -0.88
C ASP A 118 -0.55 -0.94 -0.67
N HIS A 119 -1.49 -1.52 0.08
CA HIS A 119 -1.47 -2.94 0.42
C HIS A 119 -2.87 -3.56 0.33
N ILE A 120 -2.92 -4.77 -0.22
CA ILE A 120 -4.09 -5.64 -0.25
C ILE A 120 -3.60 -7.04 0.08
N GLY A 121 -4.23 -7.70 1.07
CA GLY A 121 -3.82 -9.03 1.49
C GLY A 121 -4.88 -9.77 2.31
N SER A 122 -4.50 -10.95 2.78
CA SER A 122 -5.32 -11.77 3.68
C SER A 122 -5.29 -11.24 5.11
N LEU A 123 -6.18 -11.77 5.95
CA LEU A 123 -6.25 -11.43 7.38
C LEU A 123 -4.93 -11.69 8.13
N GLU A 124 -4.14 -12.66 7.68
CA GLU A 124 -2.85 -13.01 8.28
C GLU A 124 -1.83 -11.87 8.16
N THR A 125 -1.94 -11.05 7.11
CA THR A 125 -1.00 -9.95 6.84
C THR A 125 -1.30 -8.69 7.65
N LEU A 126 -2.38 -8.67 8.44
CA LEU A 126 -2.79 -7.50 9.22
C LEU A 126 -1.69 -6.99 10.16
N LYS A 127 -0.99 -7.90 10.83
CA LYS A 127 0.08 -7.56 11.79
C LYS A 127 1.25 -6.84 11.13
N ASP A 128 1.53 -7.17 9.87
CA ASP A 128 2.66 -6.61 9.12
C ASP A 128 2.42 -5.14 8.70
N TRP A 129 1.15 -4.72 8.69
CA TRP A 129 0.74 -3.39 8.20
C TRP A 129 0.22 -2.47 9.28
N GLN A 130 0.40 -2.84 10.53
CA GLN A 130 0.11 -1.99 11.69
C GLN A 130 1.38 -1.27 12.15
N GLY A 131 1.23 -0.01 12.57
CA GLY A 131 2.29 0.73 13.22
C GLY A 131 2.91 1.84 12.37
N VAL A 132 4.18 2.11 12.64
CA VAL A 132 4.94 3.19 12.00
C VAL A 132 5.78 2.63 10.87
N GLU A 133 5.57 3.15 9.68
CA GLU A 133 6.33 2.80 8.48
C GLU A 133 7.41 3.85 8.20
N PRO A 134 8.70 3.47 8.16
CA PRO A 134 9.76 4.40 7.85
C PRO A 134 9.72 4.80 6.37
N ILE A 135 9.91 6.08 6.09
CA ILE A 135 9.96 6.64 4.75
C ILE A 135 11.39 7.01 4.41
N TYR A 136 11.90 6.37 3.36
CA TYR A 136 13.27 6.57 2.88
C TYR A 136 13.31 7.44 1.64
N ALA A 137 14.38 8.20 1.47
CA ALA A 137 14.66 8.88 0.21
C ALA A 137 14.85 7.84 -0.89
N LEU A 138 14.20 8.07 -2.05
CA LEU A 138 14.23 7.17 -3.19
C LEU A 138 14.95 7.78 -4.37
N THR A 139 15.33 6.91 -5.30
CA THR A 139 15.79 7.28 -6.64
C THR A 139 15.00 6.49 -7.68
N GLN A 140 15.11 6.89 -8.94
CA GLN A 140 14.45 6.20 -10.05
C GLN A 140 14.86 4.71 -10.11
N GLY A 141 13.89 3.82 -10.19
CA GLY A 141 14.10 2.38 -10.34
C GLY A 141 14.11 1.58 -9.04
N ILE A 142 13.76 2.19 -7.90
CA ILE A 142 13.53 1.51 -6.63
C ILE A 142 12.29 2.07 -5.92
N SER A 143 11.47 1.20 -5.34
CA SER A 143 10.29 1.57 -4.56
C SER A 143 10.57 1.49 -3.05
N GLN A 144 9.75 2.17 -2.22
CA GLN A 144 9.80 2.08 -0.75
C GLN A 144 9.78 0.63 -0.28
N LYS A 145 8.83 -0.17 -0.81
CA LYS A 145 8.68 -1.58 -0.45
C LYS A 145 9.96 -2.40 -0.73
N GLN A 146 10.59 -2.15 -1.88
CA GLN A 146 11.83 -2.85 -2.25
C GLN A 146 13.00 -2.43 -1.37
N LEU A 147 13.17 -1.13 -1.14
CA LEU A 147 14.25 -0.60 -0.30
C LEU A 147 14.10 -1.09 1.15
N ARG A 148 12.89 -0.99 1.73
CA ARG A 148 12.60 -1.49 3.07
C ARG A 148 12.91 -2.98 3.20
N LYS A 149 12.48 -3.80 2.24
CA LYS A 149 12.80 -5.24 2.25
C LYS A 149 14.31 -5.50 2.28
N MET A 150 15.08 -4.75 1.51
CA MET A 150 16.54 -4.90 1.48
C MET A 150 17.19 -4.47 2.81
N ILE A 151 16.72 -3.37 3.41
CA ILE A 151 17.22 -2.91 4.71
C ILE A 151 16.91 -3.95 5.80
N LEU A 152 15.70 -4.51 5.83
CA LEU A 152 15.34 -5.56 6.79
C LEU A 152 16.22 -6.80 6.63
N LEU A 153 16.44 -7.27 5.41
CA LEU A 153 17.35 -8.39 5.12
C LEU A 153 18.81 -8.08 5.50
N ALA A 154 19.22 -6.81 5.37
CA ALA A 154 20.55 -6.39 5.80
C ALA A 154 20.67 -6.38 7.33
N LEU A 155 19.63 -5.91 8.04
CA LEU A 155 19.57 -5.91 9.50
C LEU A 155 19.66 -7.33 10.09
N GLU A 156 19.00 -8.31 9.46
CA GLU A 156 19.08 -9.72 9.90
C GLU A 156 20.52 -10.29 9.85
N LYS A 157 21.39 -9.70 9.02
CA LYS A 157 22.81 -10.12 8.90
C LYS A 157 23.76 -9.39 9.83
N VAL A 158 23.28 -8.38 10.56
CA VAL A 158 24.11 -7.67 11.53
C VAL A 158 24.28 -8.55 12.75
N GLN A 159 25.52 -8.89 13.05
CA GLN A 159 25.85 -9.58 14.29
C GLN A 159 25.97 -8.56 15.44
N PRO A 160 25.50 -8.89 16.65
CA PRO A 160 25.76 -8.06 17.81
C PRO A 160 27.26 -7.87 17.98
N LEU A 161 27.71 -6.63 18.08
CA LEU A 161 29.10 -6.35 18.44
C LEU A 161 29.26 -6.66 19.95
N PRO A 162 30.35 -7.36 20.35
CA PRO A 162 30.61 -7.52 21.76
C PRO A 162 30.79 -6.16 22.43
N GLU A 163 30.16 -5.98 23.56
CA GLU A 163 30.41 -4.82 24.40
C GLU A 163 31.88 -4.86 24.88
N TRP A 164 32.54 -3.75 24.81
CA TRP A 164 33.92 -3.58 25.27
C TRP A 164 33.97 -3.19 26.71
#